data_794160885d34e29d69993653cbd2c26d
#
_entry.id   794160885d34e29d69993653cbd2c26d
#
_cell.length_a   1.000
_cell.length_b   1.000
_cell.length_c   1.000
_cell.angle_alpha   90.00
_cell.angle_beta   90.00
_cell.angle_gamma   90.00
#
_symmetry.space_group_name_H-M   'P 1'
#
loop_
_entity.id
_entity.type
_entity.pdbx_description
1 polymer ?
#
loop_
_entity_poly.entity_id
_entity_poly.type
_entity_poly.pdbx_seq_one_letter_code
_entity_poly.pdbx_strand_id
1 'polypeptide(L)'
;MFYARCMCTQVPSGLSQHTTLRIGVIGLGIMGRTHIAAWNAAEADGLACKLVAVADRNPAALTGEFAGSGNLDVQAKTTRLFDPSLVRTFTSSEALLADPDIDVVSICTHTDTHVDLACRSLAAGKHVLLEKPVALRAADVQLVAEAAAASGKRCMVAMCMRFWPAWAWLKAKIDSGESGKVTSASFARLASPPAWSTDFYHNAAKSGGAAVDLHIHDTDFIRYCFGEPRSISTTGTVHHLTTIYHYAGVPHIVAHGGWDFARGFPFKMRYLVNFERGTADFDLTRTPALMWHADGNSETIDLGPHTGYDREVRHLIAHLTANGPMHADIADAIKTAALLEREIEQLQRPIVPNLV
;
A
#
# COMPACT_ATOMS: atom_id res chain seq x y z
N MET A 1 31.85 38.40 44.61
CA MET A 1 32.75 38.50 43.46
C MET A 1 33.05 37.09 43.01
N PHE A 2 32.22 36.47 42.20
CA PHE A 2 32.52 35.20 41.50
C PHE A 2 31.85 35.27 40.14
N TYR A 3 32.70 35.40 39.08
CA TYR A 3 32.29 35.34 37.69
C TYR A 3 32.03 33.89 37.29
N ALA A 4 30.77 33.53 36.95
CA ALA A 4 30.45 32.30 36.31
C ALA A 4 30.67 32.48 34.81
N ARG A 5 31.67 31.77 34.24
CA ARG A 5 31.87 31.61 32.79
C ARG A 5 30.74 30.83 32.17
N CYS A 6 30.00 31.47 31.30
CA CYS A 6 29.06 30.83 30.39
C CYS A 6 29.86 30.02 29.36
N MET A 7 29.87 28.69 29.47
CA MET A 7 30.39 27.81 28.42
C MET A 7 29.35 27.77 27.30
N CYS A 8 29.65 28.44 26.20
CA CYS A 8 28.93 28.30 24.95
C CYS A 8 29.27 26.92 24.39
N THR A 9 28.37 25.94 24.58
CA THR A 9 28.43 24.66 23.87
C THR A 9 28.07 24.92 22.42
N GLN A 10 29.07 24.83 21.55
CA GLN A 10 28.89 24.81 20.09
C GLN A 10 28.00 23.63 19.73
N VAL A 11 26.81 23.94 19.18
CA VAL A 11 25.97 23.00 18.46
C VAL A 11 26.78 22.55 17.22
N PRO A 12 26.98 21.25 17.00
CA PRO A 12 27.62 20.80 15.77
C PRO A 12 26.72 21.18 14.58
N SER A 13 27.20 22.05 13.74
CA SER A 13 26.64 22.38 12.44
C SER A 13 26.87 21.21 11.46
N GLY A 14 26.16 20.11 11.66
CA GLY A 14 26.05 19.00 10.73
C GLY A 14 24.71 19.07 10.02
N LEU A 15 24.51 20.05 9.14
CA LEU A 15 23.49 19.94 8.08
C LEU A 15 23.94 18.76 7.20
N SER A 16 23.32 17.60 7.44
CA SER A 16 23.33 16.47 6.51
C SER A 16 22.87 17.04 5.15
N GLN A 17 23.78 17.09 4.18
CA GLN A 17 23.41 17.33 2.78
C GLN A 17 22.41 16.20 2.45
N HIS A 18 21.14 16.54 2.24
CA HIS A 18 20.12 15.58 1.83
C HIS A 18 20.55 15.03 0.47
N THR A 19 21.14 13.84 0.49
CA THR A 19 21.52 13.15 -0.74
C THR A 19 20.25 12.76 -1.46
N THR A 20 20.11 13.15 -2.73
CA THR A 20 18.97 12.77 -3.58
C THR A 20 18.90 11.24 -3.70
N LEU A 21 17.79 10.63 -3.33
CA LEU A 21 17.57 9.19 -3.44
C LEU A 21 17.48 8.79 -4.91
N ARG A 22 18.29 7.84 -5.34
CA ARG A 22 18.35 7.30 -6.69
C ARG A 22 17.46 6.08 -6.77
N ILE A 23 16.41 6.16 -7.58
CA ILE A 23 15.30 5.20 -7.62
C ILE A 23 15.44 4.25 -8.80
N GLY A 24 15.36 2.95 -8.54
CA GLY A 24 15.15 1.90 -9.53
C GLY A 24 13.74 1.33 -9.44
N VAL A 25 13.12 0.96 -10.57
CA VAL A 25 11.82 0.28 -10.61
C VAL A 25 11.94 -1.04 -11.34
N ILE A 26 11.52 -2.14 -10.72
CA ILE A 26 11.51 -3.49 -11.30
C ILE A 26 10.07 -3.92 -11.57
N GLY A 27 9.79 -4.29 -12.83
CA GLY A 27 8.44 -4.63 -13.29
C GLY A 27 7.68 -3.39 -13.77
N LEU A 28 7.46 -3.27 -15.09
CA LEU A 28 6.82 -2.12 -15.73
C LEU A 28 5.37 -2.41 -16.17
N GLY A 29 4.69 -3.26 -15.40
CA GLY A 29 3.25 -3.46 -15.48
C GLY A 29 2.47 -2.23 -15.02
N ILE A 30 1.18 -2.39 -14.70
CA ILE A 30 0.32 -1.28 -14.24
C ILE A 30 0.93 -0.61 -13.01
N MET A 31 1.31 -1.38 -11.97
CA MET A 31 1.85 -0.80 -10.74
C MET A 31 3.22 -0.16 -10.92
N GLY A 32 4.13 -0.76 -11.71
CA GLY A 32 5.41 -0.13 -12.00
C GLY A 32 5.29 1.23 -12.66
N ARG A 33 4.36 1.38 -13.59
CA ARG A 33 4.04 2.68 -14.23
C ARG A 33 3.44 3.67 -13.23
N THR A 34 2.57 3.20 -12.35
CA THR A 34 1.99 4.01 -11.26
C THR A 34 3.07 4.51 -10.31
N HIS A 35 4.01 3.65 -9.91
CA HIS A 35 5.15 4.04 -9.08
C HIS A 35 6.07 5.04 -9.80
N ILE A 36 6.39 4.82 -11.09
CA ILE A 36 7.18 5.77 -11.88
C ILE A 36 6.50 7.15 -11.90
N ALA A 37 5.18 7.19 -12.15
CA ALA A 37 4.43 8.45 -12.15
C ALA A 37 4.49 9.14 -10.78
N ALA A 38 4.35 8.39 -9.68
CA ALA A 38 4.43 8.92 -8.33
C ALA A 38 5.84 9.44 -7.96
N TRP A 39 6.90 8.71 -8.36
CA TRP A 39 8.28 9.16 -8.19
C TRP A 39 8.58 10.44 -8.99
N ASN A 40 8.16 10.50 -10.25
CA ASN A 40 8.31 11.68 -11.09
C ASN A 40 7.54 12.89 -10.53
N ALA A 41 6.33 12.68 -10.02
CA ALA A 41 5.57 13.75 -9.36
C ALA A 41 6.26 14.24 -8.09
N ALA A 42 6.85 13.35 -7.30
CA ALA A 42 7.60 13.73 -6.10
C ALA A 42 8.87 14.54 -6.46
N GLU A 43 9.61 14.12 -7.50
CA GLU A 43 10.78 14.88 -8.02
C GLU A 43 10.34 16.26 -8.53
N ALA A 44 9.25 16.34 -9.29
CA ALA A 44 8.73 17.60 -9.82
C ALA A 44 8.30 18.58 -8.73
N ASP A 45 7.81 18.07 -7.59
CA ASP A 45 7.48 18.87 -6.41
C ASP A 45 8.72 19.21 -5.54
N GLY A 46 9.92 18.88 -6.00
CA GLY A 46 11.19 19.25 -5.36
C GLY A 46 11.63 18.33 -4.22
N LEU A 47 11.06 17.13 -4.09
CA LEU A 47 11.53 16.15 -3.11
C LEU A 47 12.87 15.55 -3.57
N ALA A 48 13.71 15.17 -2.61
CA ALA A 48 15.05 14.65 -2.86
C ALA A 48 15.02 13.19 -3.38
N CYS A 49 14.47 12.98 -4.56
CA CYS A 49 14.43 11.70 -5.25
C CYS A 49 14.60 11.89 -6.76
N LYS A 50 15.06 10.86 -7.47
CA LYS A 50 15.20 10.84 -8.92
C LYS A 50 15.07 9.42 -9.45
N LEU A 51 14.23 9.22 -10.47
CA LEU A 51 14.21 7.97 -11.22
C LEU A 51 15.49 7.86 -12.05
N VAL A 52 16.30 6.83 -11.81
CA VAL A 52 17.59 6.63 -12.50
C VAL A 52 17.67 5.32 -13.27
N ALA A 53 16.81 4.35 -12.95
CA ALA A 53 16.84 3.02 -13.57
C ALA A 53 15.48 2.35 -13.60
N VAL A 54 15.25 1.51 -14.62
CA VAL A 54 14.09 0.64 -14.71
C VAL A 54 14.50 -0.75 -15.22
N ALA A 55 13.79 -1.80 -14.79
CA ALA A 55 14.00 -3.15 -15.30
C ALA A 55 12.67 -3.83 -15.64
N ASP A 56 12.62 -4.47 -16.81
CA ASP A 56 11.52 -5.36 -17.21
C ASP A 56 12.05 -6.44 -18.15
N ARG A 57 11.54 -7.67 -18.04
CA ARG A 57 11.88 -8.77 -18.94
C ARG A 57 11.37 -8.57 -20.35
N ASN A 58 10.32 -7.74 -20.53
CA ASN A 58 9.79 -7.37 -21.82
C ASN A 58 10.50 -6.11 -22.36
N PRO A 59 11.35 -6.20 -23.39
CA PRO A 59 12.07 -5.04 -23.93
C PRO A 59 11.14 -3.92 -24.43
N ALA A 60 9.92 -4.26 -24.85
CA ALA A 60 8.94 -3.28 -25.31
C ALA A 60 8.49 -2.33 -24.18
N ALA A 61 8.55 -2.75 -22.91
CA ALA A 61 8.26 -1.90 -21.78
C ALA A 61 9.39 -0.90 -21.46
N LEU A 62 10.60 -1.12 -21.98
CA LEU A 62 11.79 -0.30 -21.73
C LEU A 62 11.89 0.95 -22.62
N THR A 63 10.92 1.17 -23.49
CA THR A 63 10.85 2.38 -24.35
C THR A 63 10.40 3.63 -23.62
N GLY A 64 9.82 3.46 -22.42
CA GLY A 64 9.20 4.53 -21.65
C GLY A 64 7.81 4.93 -22.13
N GLU A 65 7.33 4.36 -23.23
CA GLU A 65 6.00 4.61 -23.80
C GLU A 65 5.01 3.54 -23.35
N PHE A 66 3.84 3.96 -22.94
CA PHE A 66 2.83 3.05 -22.40
C PHE A 66 1.44 3.32 -22.96
N ALA A 67 0.71 2.24 -23.23
CA ALA A 67 -0.70 2.24 -23.56
C ALA A 67 -1.46 1.35 -22.54
N GLY A 68 -2.68 1.74 -22.19
CA GLY A 68 -3.56 0.98 -21.32
C GLY A 68 -3.91 1.68 -20.00
N SER A 69 -5.03 1.27 -19.42
CA SER A 69 -5.59 1.83 -18.17
C SER A 69 -5.73 0.75 -17.10
N GLY A 70 -5.60 1.13 -15.82
CA GLY A 70 -5.89 0.30 -14.65
C GLY A 70 -7.30 0.54 -14.09
N ASN A 71 -7.66 -0.15 -13.00
CA ASN A 71 -8.98 -0.04 -12.37
C ASN A 71 -9.33 1.35 -11.83
N LEU A 72 -8.33 2.17 -11.53
CA LEU A 72 -8.54 3.45 -10.86
C LEU A 72 -8.31 4.66 -11.77
N ASP A 73 -7.98 4.45 -13.04
CA ASP A 73 -7.68 5.51 -14.02
C ASP A 73 -6.69 6.58 -13.49
N VAL A 74 -5.82 6.17 -12.56
CA VAL A 74 -4.78 7.03 -11.96
C VAL A 74 -3.52 7.12 -12.79
N GLN A 75 -3.54 6.56 -14.00
CA GLN A 75 -2.39 6.60 -14.90
C GLN A 75 -2.20 7.99 -15.48
N ALA A 76 -0.95 8.44 -15.48
CA ALA A 76 -0.58 9.69 -16.11
C ALA A 76 -1.13 9.72 -17.55
N LYS A 77 -1.73 10.85 -17.94
CA LYS A 77 -2.20 11.12 -19.31
C LYS A 77 -1.05 11.15 -20.32
N THR A 78 0.19 11.03 -19.84
CA THR A 78 1.41 11.04 -20.66
C THR A 78 1.66 9.65 -21.23
N THR A 79 1.82 9.54 -22.51
CA THR A 79 2.22 8.31 -23.19
C THR A 79 3.65 7.89 -22.86
N ARG A 80 4.50 8.81 -22.36
CA ARG A 80 5.89 8.55 -21.97
C ARG A 80 6.12 8.90 -20.51
N LEU A 81 6.54 7.92 -19.70
CA LEU A 81 6.82 8.08 -18.27
C LEU A 81 8.31 8.33 -17.98
N PHE A 82 9.21 7.93 -18.85
CA PHE A 82 10.65 8.19 -18.76
C PHE A 82 11.29 8.24 -20.14
N ASP A 83 12.47 8.86 -20.21
CA ASP A 83 13.31 8.89 -21.40
C ASP A 83 14.45 7.86 -21.23
N PRO A 84 14.54 6.82 -22.12
CA PRO A 84 15.58 5.80 -22.04
C PRO A 84 17.02 6.35 -22.26
N SER A 85 17.14 7.57 -22.76
CA SER A 85 18.47 8.24 -22.84
C SER A 85 18.94 8.83 -21.52
N LEU A 86 18.00 9.03 -20.57
CA LEU A 86 18.28 9.62 -19.25
C LEU A 86 18.12 8.59 -18.12
N VAL A 87 17.29 7.57 -18.29
CA VAL A 87 17.01 6.52 -17.32
C VAL A 87 17.59 5.21 -17.84
N ARG A 88 18.49 4.59 -17.08
CA ARG A 88 19.09 3.30 -17.46
C ARG A 88 18.05 2.21 -17.54
N THR A 89 18.10 1.42 -18.58
CA THR A 89 17.14 0.33 -18.82
C THR A 89 17.83 -1.03 -18.75
N PHE A 90 17.22 -1.97 -18.04
CA PHE A 90 17.74 -3.32 -17.85
C PHE A 90 16.69 -4.36 -18.25
N THR A 91 17.11 -5.45 -18.90
CA THR A 91 16.24 -6.59 -19.21
C THR A 91 16.19 -7.62 -18.09
N SER A 92 17.00 -7.43 -17.03
CA SER A 92 17.01 -8.30 -15.86
C SER A 92 17.09 -7.50 -14.55
N SER A 93 16.45 -8.01 -13.52
CA SER A 93 16.52 -7.46 -12.16
C SER A 93 17.93 -7.52 -11.58
N GLU A 94 18.69 -8.58 -11.89
CA GLU A 94 20.06 -8.77 -11.44
C GLU A 94 20.97 -7.61 -11.86
N ALA A 95 20.86 -7.22 -13.14
CA ALA A 95 21.66 -6.12 -13.68
C ALA A 95 21.31 -4.78 -13.00
N LEU A 96 20.02 -4.52 -12.73
CA LEU A 96 19.61 -3.34 -11.99
C LEU A 96 20.10 -3.39 -10.54
N LEU A 97 20.01 -4.52 -9.86
CA LEU A 97 20.45 -4.66 -8.46
C LEU A 97 21.97 -4.53 -8.29
N ALA A 98 22.75 -4.92 -9.30
CA ALA A 98 24.21 -4.78 -9.31
C ALA A 98 24.65 -3.32 -9.52
N ASP A 99 23.78 -2.42 -9.92
CA ASP A 99 24.11 -1.01 -10.13
C ASP A 99 24.30 -0.29 -8.78
N PRO A 100 25.52 0.23 -8.48
CA PRO A 100 25.79 0.92 -7.22
C PRO A 100 25.10 2.29 -7.13
N ASP A 101 24.65 2.82 -8.26
CA ASP A 101 23.99 4.13 -8.34
C ASP A 101 22.48 4.05 -8.13
N ILE A 102 22.00 3.07 -7.38
CA ILE A 102 20.60 2.92 -6.96
C ILE A 102 20.56 2.79 -5.45
N ASP A 103 19.73 3.61 -4.80
CA ASP A 103 19.54 3.63 -3.35
C ASP A 103 18.25 2.91 -2.93
N VAL A 104 17.20 3.07 -3.73
CA VAL A 104 15.85 2.51 -3.46
C VAL A 104 15.36 1.75 -4.68
N VAL A 105 14.76 0.59 -4.45
CA VAL A 105 14.13 -0.22 -5.50
C VAL A 105 12.64 -0.35 -5.21
N SER A 106 11.79 0.08 -6.17
CA SER A 106 10.37 -0.26 -6.21
C SER A 106 10.20 -1.60 -6.92
N ILE A 107 9.63 -2.60 -6.24
CA ILE A 107 9.35 -3.93 -6.79
C ILE A 107 7.86 -4.02 -7.11
N CYS A 108 7.54 -4.07 -8.41
CA CYS A 108 6.18 -4.04 -8.95
C CYS A 108 5.92 -5.23 -9.90
N THR A 109 6.50 -6.36 -9.60
CA THR A 109 6.38 -7.61 -10.35
C THR A 109 5.16 -8.43 -9.90
N HIS A 110 5.03 -9.69 -10.34
CA HIS A 110 4.02 -10.58 -9.79
C HIS A 110 4.43 -11.09 -8.41
N THR A 111 3.44 -11.38 -7.57
CA THR A 111 3.59 -11.77 -6.15
C THR A 111 4.56 -12.92 -5.93
N ASP A 112 4.58 -13.90 -6.82
CA ASP A 112 5.45 -15.08 -6.75
C ASP A 112 6.96 -14.77 -6.85
N THR A 113 7.31 -13.54 -7.26
CA THR A 113 8.70 -13.08 -7.34
C THR A 113 9.09 -12.09 -6.25
N HIS A 114 8.15 -11.62 -5.44
CA HIS A 114 8.35 -10.54 -4.48
C HIS A 114 9.39 -10.87 -3.43
N VAL A 115 9.28 -12.06 -2.80
CA VAL A 115 10.17 -12.46 -1.69
C VAL A 115 11.62 -12.56 -2.15
N ASP A 116 11.90 -13.26 -3.26
CA ASP A 116 13.24 -13.37 -3.81
C ASP A 116 13.84 -12.02 -4.17
N LEU A 117 13.09 -11.20 -4.94
CA LEU A 117 13.56 -9.89 -5.36
C LEU A 117 13.78 -8.94 -4.18
N ALA A 118 12.90 -8.95 -3.18
CA ALA A 118 13.06 -8.12 -1.99
C ALA A 118 14.30 -8.52 -1.17
N CYS A 119 14.48 -9.81 -0.90
CA CYS A 119 15.65 -10.31 -0.17
C CYS A 119 16.95 -9.97 -0.91
N ARG A 120 17.00 -10.15 -2.22
CA ARG A 120 18.18 -9.84 -3.04
C ARG A 120 18.44 -8.31 -3.12
N SER A 121 17.39 -7.50 -3.20
CA SER A 121 17.52 -6.03 -3.17
C SER A 121 18.11 -5.55 -1.84
N LEU A 122 17.61 -6.08 -0.73
CA LEU A 122 18.10 -5.78 0.62
C LEU A 122 19.56 -6.24 0.79
N ALA A 123 19.91 -7.46 0.35
CA ALA A 123 21.27 -7.97 0.37
C ALA A 123 22.23 -7.15 -0.50
N ALA A 124 21.74 -6.57 -1.60
CA ALA A 124 22.50 -5.62 -2.44
C ALA A 124 22.60 -4.21 -1.83
N GLY A 125 22.16 -4.02 -0.59
CA GLY A 125 22.25 -2.75 0.13
C GLY A 125 21.25 -1.69 -0.31
N LYS A 126 20.14 -2.07 -0.95
CA LYS A 126 19.08 -1.17 -1.41
C LYS A 126 17.95 -1.10 -0.39
N HIS A 127 17.33 0.07 -0.21
CA HIS A 127 16.01 0.18 0.40
C HIS A 127 14.95 -0.33 -0.57
N VAL A 128 13.82 -0.81 -0.05
CA VAL A 128 12.79 -1.43 -0.89
C VAL A 128 11.42 -0.78 -0.63
N LEU A 129 10.72 -0.44 -1.72
CA LEU A 129 9.27 -0.27 -1.75
C LEU A 129 8.70 -1.49 -2.47
N LEU A 130 8.00 -2.35 -1.73
CA LEU A 130 7.52 -3.64 -2.22
C LEU A 130 6.02 -3.63 -2.41
N GLU A 131 5.56 -3.95 -3.62
CA GLU A 131 4.13 -4.09 -3.88
C GLU A 131 3.47 -5.18 -3.03
N LYS A 132 2.21 -4.93 -2.71
CA LYS A 132 1.33 -5.90 -2.04
C LYS A 132 0.77 -6.93 -3.05
N PRO A 133 0.38 -8.11 -2.61
CA PRO A 133 0.77 -8.73 -1.34
C PRO A 133 2.26 -9.09 -1.37
N VAL A 134 2.92 -9.01 -0.24
CA VAL A 134 4.35 -9.41 -0.18
C VAL A 134 4.54 -10.87 -0.55
N ALA A 135 3.65 -11.73 -0.05
CA ALA A 135 3.56 -13.15 -0.34
C ALA A 135 2.16 -13.65 0.01
N LEU A 136 1.85 -14.89 -0.38
CA LEU A 136 0.60 -15.56 -0.03
C LEU A 136 0.61 -16.12 1.40
N ARG A 137 1.78 -16.23 2.04
CA ARG A 137 1.96 -16.81 3.38
C ARG A 137 2.72 -15.86 4.29
N ALA A 138 2.29 -15.74 5.54
CA ALA A 138 2.95 -14.92 6.54
C ALA A 138 4.39 -15.37 6.81
N ALA A 139 4.67 -16.68 6.75
CA ALA A 139 6.02 -17.21 6.90
C ALA A 139 6.98 -16.70 5.81
N ASP A 140 6.50 -16.50 4.58
CA ASP A 140 7.30 -15.97 3.49
C ASP A 140 7.53 -14.46 3.63
N VAL A 141 6.55 -13.73 4.19
CA VAL A 141 6.70 -12.30 4.56
C VAL A 141 7.78 -12.14 5.65
N GLN A 142 7.85 -13.07 6.59
CA GLN A 142 8.86 -13.10 7.65
C GLN A 142 10.29 -13.16 7.08
N LEU A 143 10.53 -13.89 5.98
CA LEU A 143 11.85 -13.95 5.33
C LEU A 143 12.33 -12.58 4.86
N VAL A 144 11.40 -11.77 4.30
CA VAL A 144 11.72 -10.40 3.86
C VAL A 144 12.03 -9.49 5.06
N ALA A 145 11.29 -9.64 6.16
CA ALA A 145 11.54 -8.86 7.38
C ALA A 145 12.91 -9.21 8.00
N GLU A 146 13.29 -10.48 8.00
CA GLU A 146 14.61 -10.93 8.44
C GLU A 146 15.73 -10.39 7.55
N ALA A 147 15.54 -10.41 6.24
CA ALA A 147 16.50 -9.82 5.29
C ALA A 147 16.64 -8.30 5.48
N ALA A 148 15.55 -7.58 5.75
CA ALA A 148 15.58 -6.15 6.06
C ALA A 148 16.37 -5.89 7.35
N ALA A 149 16.11 -6.65 8.40
CA ALA A 149 16.82 -6.54 9.67
C ALA A 149 18.33 -6.84 9.49
N ALA A 150 18.67 -7.91 8.77
CA ALA A 150 20.06 -8.30 8.53
C ALA A 150 20.85 -7.29 7.69
N SER A 151 20.22 -6.67 6.71
CA SER A 151 20.86 -5.68 5.82
C SER A 151 20.96 -4.28 6.43
N GLY A 152 20.20 -3.97 7.47
CA GLY A 152 20.02 -2.62 7.99
C GLY A 152 19.29 -1.66 7.04
N LYS A 153 18.73 -2.19 5.95
CA LYS A 153 17.93 -1.42 4.99
C LYS A 153 16.45 -1.45 5.34
N ARG A 154 15.71 -0.47 4.83
CA ARG A 154 14.26 -0.37 5.04
C ARG A 154 13.51 -1.07 3.92
N CYS A 155 12.47 -1.81 4.29
CA CYS A 155 11.50 -2.35 3.37
C CYS A 155 10.11 -1.84 3.78
N MET A 156 9.53 -0.99 2.94
CA MET A 156 8.15 -0.52 3.08
C MET A 156 7.27 -1.31 2.13
N VAL A 157 6.14 -1.79 2.62
CA VAL A 157 5.13 -2.45 1.78
C VAL A 157 4.16 -1.42 1.22
N ALA A 158 3.84 -1.51 -0.04
CA ALA A 158 2.94 -0.59 -0.75
C ALA A 158 1.47 -0.82 -0.34
N MET A 159 1.18 -0.66 0.95
CA MET A 159 -0.17 -0.66 1.51
C MET A 159 -0.81 0.71 1.26
N CYS A 160 -1.05 1.03 0.00
CA CYS A 160 -1.45 2.36 -0.48
C CYS A 160 -2.69 2.93 0.23
N MET A 161 -3.58 2.08 0.80
CA MET A 161 -4.76 2.55 1.51
C MET A 161 -4.42 3.30 2.81
N ARG A 162 -3.30 3.00 3.45
CA ARG A 162 -2.82 3.77 4.62
C ARG A 162 -2.49 5.22 4.26
N PHE A 163 -2.25 5.49 2.98
CA PHE A 163 -1.89 6.80 2.43
C PHE A 163 -3.00 7.41 1.56
N TRP A 164 -4.03 6.63 1.18
CA TRP A 164 -5.14 7.11 0.37
C TRP A 164 -5.87 8.24 1.10
N PRO A 165 -6.09 9.41 0.48
CA PRO A 165 -6.57 10.61 1.19
C PRO A 165 -7.76 10.37 2.11
N ALA A 166 -8.81 9.70 1.62
CA ALA A 166 -10.00 9.43 2.43
C ALA A 166 -9.73 8.46 3.59
N TRP A 167 -8.87 7.45 3.40
CA TRP A 167 -8.47 6.51 4.44
C TRP A 167 -7.54 7.17 5.47
N ALA A 168 -6.59 7.97 5.03
CA ALA A 168 -5.72 8.75 5.92
C ALA A 168 -6.52 9.74 6.77
N TRP A 169 -7.53 10.41 6.17
CA TRP A 169 -8.46 11.25 6.88
C TRP A 169 -9.25 10.46 7.94
N LEU A 170 -9.80 9.30 7.57
CA LEU A 170 -10.51 8.42 8.51
C LEU A 170 -9.63 7.98 9.68
N LYS A 171 -8.39 7.57 9.39
CA LYS A 171 -7.42 7.20 10.44
C LYS A 171 -7.16 8.36 11.39
N ALA A 172 -6.89 9.56 10.87
CA ALA A 172 -6.70 10.75 11.69
C ALA A 172 -7.95 11.07 12.53
N LYS A 173 -9.15 10.90 11.97
CA LYS A 173 -10.41 11.11 12.69
C LYS A 173 -10.62 10.10 13.82
N ILE A 174 -10.23 8.84 13.62
CA ILE A 174 -10.25 7.79 14.66
C ILE A 174 -9.23 8.12 15.77
N ASP A 175 -8.00 8.47 15.38
CA ASP A 175 -6.90 8.72 16.32
C ASP A 175 -7.12 9.97 17.16
N SER A 176 -7.75 11.00 16.63
CA SER A 176 -8.04 12.23 17.37
C SER A 176 -9.00 12.00 18.54
N GLY A 177 -9.89 11.01 18.43
CA GLY A 177 -10.94 10.76 19.42
C GLY A 177 -11.98 11.88 19.56
N GLU A 178 -11.87 12.97 18.78
CA GLU A 178 -12.76 14.12 18.86
C GLU A 178 -14.23 13.80 18.58
N SER A 179 -14.49 12.79 17.76
CA SER A 179 -15.86 12.34 17.44
C SER A 179 -16.37 11.22 18.35
N GLY A 180 -15.63 10.90 19.41
CA GLY A 180 -15.92 9.77 20.28
C GLY A 180 -15.46 8.45 19.69
N LYS A 181 -15.92 7.34 20.28
CA LYS A 181 -15.55 6.00 19.84
C LYS A 181 -16.24 5.65 18.51
N VAL A 182 -15.59 4.82 17.71
CA VAL A 182 -16.25 4.16 16.59
C VAL A 182 -17.25 3.15 17.13
N THR A 183 -18.49 3.22 16.67
CA THR A 183 -19.57 2.31 17.06
C THR A 183 -19.84 1.23 16.02
N SER A 184 -19.61 1.53 14.73
CA SER A 184 -19.62 0.54 13.64
C SER A 184 -18.77 1.01 12.47
N ALA A 185 -18.24 0.05 11.71
CA ALA A 185 -17.52 0.33 10.49
C ALA A 185 -17.81 -0.76 9.44
N SER A 186 -18.07 -0.34 8.21
CA SER A 186 -18.18 -1.25 7.08
C SER A 186 -17.34 -0.75 5.92
N PHE A 187 -16.61 -1.69 5.31
CA PHE A 187 -15.75 -1.45 4.15
C PHE A 187 -16.20 -2.33 3.01
N ALA A 188 -16.14 -1.85 1.77
CA ALA A 188 -16.47 -2.66 0.61
C ALA A 188 -15.55 -2.33 -0.56
N ARG A 189 -15.04 -3.39 -1.20
CA ARG A 189 -14.18 -3.32 -2.37
C ARG A 189 -14.59 -4.38 -3.37
N LEU A 190 -15.26 -3.95 -4.44
CA LEU A 190 -15.95 -4.83 -5.37
C LEU A 190 -15.57 -4.49 -6.81
N ALA A 191 -15.33 -5.52 -7.63
CA ALA A 191 -14.92 -5.37 -9.03
C ALA A 191 -15.45 -6.51 -9.91
N SER A 192 -15.39 -6.34 -11.22
CA SER A 192 -15.31 -7.47 -12.14
C SER A 192 -13.92 -8.10 -12.10
N PRO A 193 -13.74 -9.37 -12.53
CA PRO A 193 -12.44 -10.01 -12.59
C PRO A 193 -11.44 -9.17 -13.40
N PRO A 194 -10.17 -9.04 -12.96
CA PRO A 194 -9.15 -8.34 -13.71
C PRO A 194 -8.99 -8.92 -15.12
N ALA A 195 -9.07 -8.07 -16.16
CA ALA A 195 -8.98 -8.48 -17.55
C ALA A 195 -7.53 -8.47 -18.10
N TRP A 196 -6.59 -7.90 -17.35
CA TRP A 196 -5.16 -7.91 -17.65
C TRP A 196 -4.48 -9.06 -16.91
N SER A 197 -3.48 -9.69 -17.49
CA SER A 197 -2.76 -10.84 -16.87
C SER A 197 -3.70 -11.96 -16.39
N THR A 198 -4.58 -12.42 -17.27
CA THR A 198 -5.61 -13.43 -16.97
C THR A 198 -5.03 -14.72 -16.38
N ASP A 199 -3.87 -15.18 -16.88
CA ASP A 199 -3.19 -16.38 -16.41
C ASP A 199 -2.73 -16.29 -14.93
N PHE A 200 -2.53 -15.08 -14.44
CA PHE A 200 -2.19 -14.85 -13.05
C PHE A 200 -3.45 -14.72 -12.18
N TYR A 201 -4.35 -13.82 -12.53
CA TYR A 201 -5.52 -13.51 -11.69
C TYR A 201 -6.59 -14.62 -11.66
N HIS A 202 -6.75 -15.37 -12.76
CA HIS A 202 -7.67 -16.51 -12.80
C HIS A 202 -7.10 -17.76 -12.10
N ASN A 203 -5.84 -17.76 -11.70
CA ASN A 203 -5.23 -18.83 -10.93
C ASN A 203 -5.08 -18.41 -9.46
N ALA A 204 -6.04 -18.82 -8.62
CA ALA A 204 -6.03 -18.52 -7.20
C ALA A 204 -4.80 -19.08 -6.46
N ALA A 205 -4.15 -20.13 -6.97
CA ALA A 205 -2.91 -20.63 -6.39
C ALA A 205 -1.74 -19.65 -6.59
N LYS A 206 -1.80 -18.77 -7.59
CA LYS A 206 -0.79 -17.73 -7.86
C LYS A 206 -1.15 -16.40 -7.22
N SER A 207 -2.41 -15.95 -7.37
CA SER A 207 -2.89 -14.64 -6.94
C SER A 207 -3.48 -14.61 -5.53
N GLY A 208 -3.90 -15.77 -5.00
CA GLY A 208 -4.70 -15.86 -3.79
C GLY A 208 -6.17 -15.44 -3.97
N GLY A 209 -6.58 -15.11 -5.21
CA GLY A 209 -7.92 -14.62 -5.51
C GLY A 209 -8.17 -13.20 -4.99
N ALA A 210 -9.43 -12.77 -5.01
CA ALA A 210 -9.85 -11.48 -4.46
C ALA A 210 -9.53 -11.36 -2.96
N ALA A 211 -9.53 -12.47 -2.23
CA ALA A 211 -9.21 -12.50 -0.82
C ALA A 211 -7.81 -11.93 -0.54
N VAL A 212 -6.80 -12.31 -1.33
CA VAL A 212 -5.42 -11.86 -1.13
C VAL A 212 -5.11 -10.59 -1.91
N ASP A 213 -5.55 -10.49 -3.16
CA ASP A 213 -5.15 -9.34 -3.99
C ASP A 213 -5.96 -8.08 -3.70
N LEU A 214 -7.26 -8.24 -3.43
CA LEU A 214 -8.19 -7.11 -3.29
C LEU A 214 -8.56 -6.84 -1.83
N HIS A 215 -8.99 -7.86 -1.09
CA HIS A 215 -9.50 -7.73 0.28
C HIS A 215 -8.40 -7.40 1.29
N ILE A 216 -7.13 -7.73 1.01
CA ILE A 216 -5.96 -7.36 1.83
C ILE A 216 -5.94 -5.88 2.19
N HIS A 217 -6.39 -5.01 1.29
CA HIS A 217 -6.41 -3.58 1.53
C HIS A 217 -7.31 -3.18 2.70
N ASP A 218 -8.47 -3.84 2.83
CA ASP A 218 -9.44 -3.53 3.88
C ASP A 218 -9.06 -4.27 5.17
N THR A 219 -8.58 -5.52 5.09
CA THR A 219 -8.00 -6.26 6.23
C THR A 219 -6.83 -5.49 6.85
N ASP A 220 -5.89 -5.00 6.04
CA ASP A 220 -4.76 -4.21 6.49
C ASP A 220 -5.19 -2.91 7.16
N PHE A 221 -6.09 -2.17 6.53
CA PHE A 221 -6.53 -0.88 7.03
C PHE A 221 -7.34 -1.00 8.32
N ILE A 222 -8.21 -2.00 8.43
CA ILE A 222 -8.95 -2.30 9.67
C ILE A 222 -7.97 -2.61 10.80
N ARG A 223 -6.99 -3.49 10.55
CA ARG A 223 -5.95 -3.78 11.53
C ARG A 223 -5.12 -2.55 11.88
N TYR A 224 -4.78 -1.71 10.91
CA TYR A 224 -4.06 -0.44 11.13
C TYR A 224 -4.84 0.55 12.01
N CYS A 225 -6.17 0.57 11.89
CA CYS A 225 -7.02 1.46 12.68
C CYS A 225 -7.33 0.92 14.08
N PHE A 226 -7.61 -0.38 14.20
CA PHE A 226 -8.20 -0.96 15.42
C PHE A 226 -7.30 -1.99 16.10
N GLY A 227 -6.11 -2.27 15.54
CA GLY A 227 -5.20 -3.31 16.06
C GLY A 227 -5.64 -4.72 15.69
N GLU A 228 -5.18 -5.72 16.48
CA GLU A 228 -5.53 -7.12 16.24
C GLU A 228 -6.95 -7.43 16.74
N PRO A 229 -7.81 -8.04 15.91
CA PRO A 229 -9.13 -8.48 16.34
C PRO A 229 -9.01 -9.69 17.30
N ARG A 230 -9.91 -9.80 18.28
CA ARG A 230 -10.00 -10.95 19.18
C ARG A 230 -10.31 -12.24 18.41
N SER A 231 -11.19 -12.15 17.44
CA SER A 231 -11.56 -13.22 16.53
C SER A 231 -12.13 -12.63 15.24
N ILE A 232 -12.28 -13.48 14.23
CA ILE A 232 -12.91 -13.14 12.95
C ILE A 232 -13.98 -14.19 12.62
N SER A 233 -14.94 -13.78 11.78
CA SER A 233 -15.91 -14.67 11.16
C SER A 233 -15.95 -14.36 9.66
N THR A 234 -15.43 -15.28 8.85
CA THR A 234 -15.34 -15.10 7.39
C THR A 234 -16.22 -16.11 6.67
N THR A 235 -16.94 -15.64 5.66
CA THR A 235 -17.80 -16.46 4.81
C THR A 235 -17.65 -16.07 3.34
N GLY A 236 -17.91 -17.00 2.43
CA GLY A 236 -17.83 -16.80 0.97
C GLY A 236 -16.82 -17.72 0.31
N THR A 237 -16.13 -17.20 -0.68
CA THR A 237 -15.09 -17.89 -1.45
C THR A 237 -13.85 -17.00 -1.54
N VAL A 238 -12.74 -17.52 -2.08
CA VAL A 238 -11.54 -16.69 -2.34
C VAL A 238 -11.76 -15.60 -3.40
N HIS A 239 -12.89 -15.63 -4.13
CA HIS A 239 -13.24 -14.63 -5.13
C HIS A 239 -14.30 -13.63 -4.65
N HIS A 240 -15.02 -13.97 -3.54
CA HIS A 240 -16.05 -13.13 -2.95
C HIS A 240 -16.24 -13.51 -1.49
N LEU A 241 -15.92 -12.61 -0.57
CA LEU A 241 -15.95 -12.89 0.86
C LEU A 241 -16.43 -11.70 1.67
N THR A 242 -16.94 -12.03 2.85
CA THR A 242 -17.23 -11.07 3.90
C THR A 242 -16.58 -11.53 5.19
N THR A 243 -15.83 -10.65 5.84
CA THR A 243 -15.25 -10.88 7.15
C THR A 243 -15.83 -9.92 8.17
N ILE A 244 -16.27 -10.46 9.31
CA ILE A 244 -16.61 -9.71 10.51
C ILE A 244 -15.41 -9.79 11.46
N TYR A 245 -14.92 -8.64 11.89
CA TYR A 245 -13.79 -8.53 12.81
C TYR A 245 -14.31 -8.20 14.21
N HIS A 246 -14.07 -9.09 15.19
CA HIS A 246 -14.57 -8.95 16.55
C HIS A 246 -13.57 -8.22 17.44
N TYR A 247 -13.91 -7.01 17.86
CA TYR A 247 -13.15 -6.20 18.79
C TYR A 247 -13.91 -6.00 20.11
N ALA A 248 -13.18 -5.75 21.21
CA ALA A 248 -13.82 -5.50 22.50
C ALA A 248 -14.56 -4.15 22.56
N GLY A 249 -14.02 -3.15 21.87
CA GLY A 249 -14.48 -1.76 21.98
C GLY A 249 -15.33 -1.29 20.83
N VAL A 250 -15.43 -2.07 19.73
CA VAL A 250 -16.23 -1.72 18.54
C VAL A 250 -17.14 -2.90 18.21
N PRO A 251 -18.47 -2.75 18.36
CA PRO A 251 -19.41 -3.88 18.25
C PRO A 251 -19.53 -4.48 16.86
N HIS A 252 -19.25 -3.70 15.80
CA HIS A 252 -19.47 -4.12 14.43
C HIS A 252 -18.41 -3.54 13.50
N ILE A 253 -17.51 -4.39 13.00
CA ILE A 253 -16.58 -4.06 11.92
C ILE A 253 -16.67 -5.16 10.87
N VAL A 254 -16.95 -4.78 9.62
CA VAL A 254 -17.08 -5.71 8.51
C VAL A 254 -16.34 -5.22 7.27
N ALA A 255 -15.71 -6.14 6.55
CA ALA A 255 -15.20 -5.89 5.21
C ALA A 255 -15.80 -6.87 4.21
N HIS A 256 -16.22 -6.36 3.06
CA HIS A 256 -16.81 -7.08 1.94
C HIS A 256 -15.93 -6.90 0.70
N GLY A 257 -15.28 -7.96 0.25
CA GLY A 257 -14.37 -7.96 -0.90
C GLY A 257 -14.81 -8.97 -1.96
N GLY A 258 -14.67 -8.61 -3.24
CA GLY A 258 -14.96 -9.55 -4.31
C GLY A 258 -14.73 -8.98 -5.69
N TRP A 259 -14.40 -9.88 -6.65
CA TRP A 259 -14.22 -9.52 -8.05
C TRP A 259 -14.91 -10.45 -9.04
N ASP A 260 -15.91 -11.19 -8.58
CA ASP A 260 -16.72 -12.12 -9.38
C ASP A 260 -17.97 -11.48 -10.00
N PHE A 261 -18.02 -10.16 -10.02
CA PHE A 261 -19.13 -9.43 -10.64
C PHE A 261 -19.06 -9.49 -12.18
N ALA A 262 -20.20 -9.29 -12.82
CA ALA A 262 -20.31 -9.31 -14.27
C ALA A 262 -19.31 -8.35 -14.94
N ARG A 263 -18.83 -8.72 -16.14
CA ARG A 263 -17.96 -7.86 -16.94
C ARG A 263 -18.61 -6.49 -17.15
N GLY A 264 -17.83 -5.43 -16.91
CA GLY A 264 -18.32 -4.05 -17.00
C GLY A 264 -18.93 -3.52 -15.69
N PHE A 265 -19.01 -4.33 -14.64
CA PHE A 265 -19.32 -3.83 -13.32
C PHE A 265 -18.22 -2.83 -12.88
N PRO A 266 -18.58 -1.60 -12.47
CA PRO A 266 -17.59 -0.59 -12.11
C PRO A 266 -16.87 -0.97 -10.82
N PHE A 267 -15.58 -0.60 -10.73
CA PHE A 267 -14.85 -0.73 -9.49
C PHE A 267 -15.51 0.10 -8.39
N LYS A 268 -15.83 -0.54 -7.28
CA LYS A 268 -16.41 0.10 -6.10
C LYS A 268 -15.47 0.01 -4.92
N MET A 269 -15.20 1.15 -4.33
CA MET A 269 -14.39 1.28 -3.13
C MET A 269 -15.12 2.27 -2.20
N ARG A 270 -15.54 1.79 -1.03
CA ARG A 270 -16.32 2.60 -0.10
C ARG A 270 -16.12 2.17 1.34
N TYR A 271 -16.41 3.10 2.24
CA TYR A 271 -16.61 2.81 3.64
C TYR A 271 -17.76 3.65 4.22
N LEU A 272 -18.37 3.12 5.30
CA LEU A 272 -19.30 3.82 6.16
C LEU A 272 -18.87 3.55 7.61
N VAL A 273 -18.50 4.61 8.33
CA VAL A 273 -17.99 4.50 9.71
C VAL A 273 -18.76 5.44 10.62
N ASN A 274 -19.45 4.85 11.61
CA ASN A 274 -20.17 5.58 12.63
C ASN A 274 -19.29 5.78 13.85
N PHE A 275 -19.34 6.99 14.37
CA PHE A 275 -18.79 7.43 15.65
C PHE A 275 -19.93 7.77 16.59
N GLU A 276 -19.63 7.97 17.87
CA GLU A 276 -20.62 8.46 18.84
C GLU A 276 -21.20 9.83 18.44
N ARG A 277 -20.43 10.66 17.72
CA ARG A 277 -20.80 12.02 17.31
C ARG A 277 -20.56 12.28 15.83
N GLY A 278 -21.02 11.39 14.98
CA GLY A 278 -21.01 11.60 13.53
C GLY A 278 -20.74 10.35 12.72
N THR A 279 -20.78 10.49 11.41
CA THR A 279 -20.63 9.42 10.43
C THR A 279 -19.73 9.87 9.29
N ALA A 280 -18.72 9.07 8.98
CA ALA A 280 -17.90 9.20 7.78
C ALA A 280 -18.47 8.30 6.67
N ASP A 281 -18.78 8.90 5.52
CA ASP A 281 -19.35 8.21 4.36
C ASP A 281 -18.50 8.48 3.12
N PHE A 282 -17.76 7.48 2.68
CA PHE A 282 -16.96 7.52 1.46
C PHE A 282 -17.50 6.58 0.39
N ASP A 283 -17.63 7.08 -0.82
CA ASP A 283 -17.90 6.28 -2.02
C ASP A 283 -17.09 6.85 -3.20
N LEU A 284 -16.16 6.05 -3.76
CA LEU A 284 -15.30 6.45 -4.89
C LEU A 284 -16.11 6.89 -6.12
N THR A 285 -17.31 6.36 -6.30
CA THR A 285 -18.16 6.63 -7.48
C THR A 285 -19.02 7.88 -7.34
N ARG A 286 -18.97 8.55 -6.20
CA ARG A 286 -19.76 9.75 -5.88
C ARG A 286 -18.89 11.01 -5.95
N THR A 287 -19.50 12.13 -6.28
CA THR A 287 -18.91 13.47 -6.16
C THR A 287 -19.83 14.35 -5.31
N PRO A 288 -19.40 14.86 -4.16
CA PRO A 288 -18.10 14.60 -3.49
C PRO A 288 -17.97 13.17 -2.97
N ALA A 289 -16.75 12.64 -3.00
CA ALA A 289 -16.50 11.25 -2.62
C ALA A 289 -16.59 11.00 -1.11
N LEU A 290 -16.11 11.94 -0.28
CA LEU A 290 -16.12 11.83 1.18
C LEU A 290 -17.02 12.90 1.79
N MET A 291 -17.95 12.45 2.62
CA MET A 291 -18.86 13.28 3.43
C MET A 291 -18.68 12.97 4.91
N TRP A 292 -18.77 14.00 5.73
CA TRP A 292 -18.89 13.91 7.17
C TRP A 292 -20.26 14.40 7.61
N HIS A 293 -20.98 13.59 8.39
CA HIS A 293 -22.32 13.91 8.90
C HIS A 293 -22.28 14.01 10.42
N ALA A 294 -22.65 15.18 10.97
CA ALA A 294 -22.72 15.41 12.41
C ALA A 294 -23.71 16.54 12.71
N ASP A 295 -24.37 16.47 13.86
CA ASP A 295 -25.25 17.54 14.37
C ASP A 295 -26.32 18.04 13.36
N GLY A 296 -26.87 17.10 12.57
CA GLY A 296 -27.86 17.39 11.54
C GLY A 296 -27.30 18.05 10.27
N ASN A 297 -26.00 18.20 10.15
CA ASN A 297 -25.31 18.79 9.00
C ASN A 297 -24.50 17.75 8.24
N SER A 298 -24.18 18.08 6.98
CA SER A 298 -23.31 17.30 6.12
C SER A 298 -22.21 18.18 5.56
N GLU A 299 -20.96 17.78 5.73
CA GLU A 299 -19.78 18.48 5.26
C GLU A 299 -19.05 17.66 4.21
N THR A 300 -18.63 18.32 3.13
CA THR A 300 -17.72 17.75 2.14
C THR A 300 -16.28 17.85 2.62
N ILE A 301 -15.56 16.73 2.61
CA ILE A 301 -14.14 16.71 2.97
C ILE A 301 -13.29 16.82 1.71
N ASP A 302 -12.45 17.85 1.65
CA ASP A 302 -11.45 18.00 0.60
C ASP A 302 -10.31 16.98 0.79
N LEU A 303 -10.09 16.17 -0.22
CA LEU A 303 -9.07 15.13 -0.21
C LEU A 303 -7.73 15.60 -0.80
N GLY A 304 -7.70 16.81 -1.37
CA GLY A 304 -6.52 17.33 -2.08
C GLY A 304 -6.19 16.56 -3.37
N PRO A 305 -5.12 16.96 -4.08
CA PRO A 305 -4.83 16.44 -5.42
C PRO A 305 -4.05 15.12 -5.45
N HIS A 306 -3.36 14.75 -4.37
CA HIS A 306 -2.48 13.59 -4.36
C HIS A 306 -3.23 12.29 -4.09
N THR A 307 -2.90 11.26 -4.86
CA THR A 307 -3.38 9.89 -4.65
C THR A 307 -2.68 9.20 -3.45
N GLY A 308 -3.14 8.00 -3.10
CA GLY A 308 -2.44 7.17 -2.11
C GLY A 308 -1.04 6.78 -2.57
N TYR A 309 -0.85 6.54 -3.86
CA TYR A 309 0.45 6.21 -4.45
C TYR A 309 1.44 7.38 -4.37
N ASP A 310 0.98 8.60 -4.64
CA ASP A 310 1.81 9.81 -4.48
C ASP A 310 2.24 9.99 -3.03
N ARG A 311 1.31 9.81 -2.09
CA ARG A 311 1.56 9.99 -0.66
C ARG A 311 2.45 8.90 -0.07
N GLU A 312 2.33 7.66 -0.53
CA GLU A 312 3.17 6.55 -0.06
C GLU A 312 4.63 6.73 -0.46
N VAL A 313 4.90 7.14 -1.71
CA VAL A 313 6.25 7.47 -2.19
C VAL A 313 6.85 8.62 -1.38
N ARG A 314 6.10 9.71 -1.17
CA ARG A 314 6.52 10.86 -0.35
C ARG A 314 6.80 10.47 1.09
N HIS A 315 5.99 9.57 1.65
CA HIS A 315 6.20 9.03 2.99
C HIS A 315 7.53 8.27 3.09
N LEU A 316 7.84 7.41 2.12
CA LEU A 316 9.12 6.69 2.09
C LEU A 316 10.30 7.66 1.97
N ILE A 317 10.23 8.68 1.09
CA ILE A 317 11.26 9.71 0.97
C ILE A 317 11.49 10.39 2.33
N ALA A 318 10.43 10.87 2.97
CA ALA A 318 10.51 11.55 4.27
C ALA A 318 11.12 10.64 5.36
N HIS A 319 10.77 9.34 5.35
CA HIS A 319 11.37 8.37 6.28
C HIS A 319 12.88 8.21 6.04
N LEU A 320 13.29 8.04 4.78
CA LEU A 320 14.70 7.79 4.44
C LEU A 320 15.59 9.02 4.57
N THR A 321 15.06 10.22 4.36
CA THR A 321 15.83 11.46 4.40
C THR A 321 15.78 12.20 5.74
N ALA A 322 14.71 12.07 6.49
CA ALA A 322 14.47 12.81 7.73
C ALA A 322 14.16 11.93 8.96
N ASN A 323 14.34 10.59 8.88
CA ASN A 323 14.00 9.65 9.94
C ASN A 323 12.53 9.77 10.42
N GLY A 324 11.62 10.08 9.53
CA GLY A 324 10.19 10.09 9.82
C GLY A 324 9.66 8.70 10.23
N PRO A 325 8.42 8.59 10.74
CA PRO A 325 7.81 7.31 11.06
C PRO A 325 7.66 6.44 9.80
N MET A 326 7.67 5.11 9.97
CA MET A 326 7.36 4.14 8.90
C MET A 326 5.97 3.54 9.16
N HIS A 327 4.96 3.94 8.39
CA HIS A 327 3.57 3.52 8.60
C HIS A 327 3.19 2.18 7.94
N ALA A 328 4.03 1.65 7.06
CA ALA A 328 3.79 0.38 6.36
C ALA A 328 5.08 -0.47 6.32
N ASP A 329 5.70 -0.63 7.49
CA ASP A 329 6.93 -1.44 7.64
C ASP A 329 6.66 -2.91 7.34
N ILE A 330 7.65 -3.60 6.80
CA ILE A 330 7.58 -5.03 6.47
C ILE A 330 7.24 -5.90 7.69
N ALA A 331 7.71 -5.55 8.88
CA ALA A 331 7.41 -6.28 10.10
C ALA A 331 5.92 -6.18 10.50
N ASP A 332 5.25 -5.09 10.14
CA ASP A 332 3.82 -4.94 10.36
C ASP A 332 3.00 -5.74 9.32
N ALA A 333 3.50 -5.87 8.10
CA ALA A 333 2.85 -6.65 7.03
C ALA A 333 2.75 -8.16 7.36
N ILE A 334 3.63 -8.70 8.22
CA ILE A 334 3.53 -10.08 8.72
C ILE A 334 2.19 -10.31 9.41
N LYS A 335 1.77 -9.36 10.25
CA LYS A 335 0.52 -9.45 11.00
C LYS A 335 -0.69 -9.36 10.08
N THR A 336 -0.65 -8.50 9.05
CA THR A 336 -1.70 -8.42 8.03
C THR A 336 -1.80 -9.74 7.26
N ALA A 337 -0.68 -10.32 6.85
CA ALA A 337 -0.65 -11.62 6.17
C ALA A 337 -1.19 -12.75 7.05
N ALA A 338 -0.80 -12.80 8.33
CA ALA A 338 -1.31 -13.80 9.27
C ALA A 338 -2.81 -13.66 9.55
N LEU A 339 -3.34 -12.44 9.59
CA LEU A 339 -4.78 -12.22 9.71
C LEU A 339 -5.51 -12.71 8.44
N LEU A 340 -4.98 -12.40 7.27
CA LEU A 340 -5.54 -12.82 5.99
C LEU A 340 -5.51 -14.35 5.80
N GLU A 341 -4.44 -15.03 6.25
CA GLU A 341 -4.40 -16.50 6.28
C GLU A 341 -5.56 -17.08 7.11
N ARG A 342 -5.84 -16.51 8.27
CA ARG A 342 -6.97 -16.91 9.12
C ARG A 342 -8.33 -16.72 8.45
N GLU A 343 -8.49 -15.65 7.65
CA GLU A 343 -9.70 -15.43 6.85
C GLU A 343 -9.85 -16.53 5.80
N ILE A 344 -8.77 -16.84 5.06
CA ILE A 344 -8.76 -17.86 4.02
C ILE A 344 -9.01 -19.26 4.60
N GLU A 345 -8.42 -19.59 5.75
CA GLU A 345 -8.68 -20.85 6.45
C GLU A 345 -10.17 -21.05 6.77
N GLN A 346 -10.89 -19.99 7.11
CA GLN A 346 -12.33 -20.07 7.38
C GLN A 346 -13.15 -20.32 6.11
N LEU A 347 -12.74 -19.78 4.96
CA LEU A 347 -13.37 -20.04 3.67
C LEU A 347 -13.25 -21.50 3.22
N GLN A 348 -12.22 -22.20 3.68
CA GLN A 348 -11.93 -23.60 3.33
C GLN A 348 -12.67 -24.60 4.23
N ARG A 349 -13.24 -24.14 5.35
CA ARG A 349 -14.00 -25.01 6.27
C ARG A 349 -15.35 -25.35 5.66
N PRO A 350 -15.76 -26.64 5.62
CA PRO A 350 -17.09 -26.99 5.19
C PRO A 350 -18.11 -26.31 6.11
N ILE A 351 -19.14 -25.70 5.52
CA ILE A 351 -20.31 -25.23 6.26
C ILE A 351 -20.96 -26.49 6.83
N VAL A 352 -20.72 -26.77 8.11
CA VAL A 352 -21.48 -27.81 8.82
C VAL A 352 -22.84 -27.18 9.12
N PRO A 353 -23.95 -27.65 8.51
CA PRO A 353 -25.26 -27.20 8.91
C PRO A 353 -25.42 -27.59 10.39
N ASN A 354 -25.60 -26.63 11.29
CA ASN A 354 -26.10 -26.95 12.62
C ASN A 354 -27.48 -27.56 12.41
N LEU A 355 -27.54 -28.87 12.46
CA LEU A 355 -28.82 -29.58 12.65
C LEU A 355 -29.32 -29.13 14.03
N VAL A 356 -30.31 -28.23 14.00
CA VAL A 356 -31.12 -27.86 15.16
C VAL A 356 -32.02 -29.04 15.50
#